data_11304aea590265b4b69b3fe05c1ab5bf
#
_entry.id   11304aea590265b4b69b3fe05c1ab5bf
#
_cell.length_a   1.000
_cell.length_b   1.000
_cell.length_c   1.000
_cell.angle_alpha   90.00
_cell.angle_beta   90.00
_cell.angle_gamma   90.00
#
_symmetry.space_group_name_H-M   'P 1'
#
loop_
_entity.id
_entity.type
_entity.pdbx_description
1 polymer ?
#
loop_
_entity_poly.entity_id
_entity_poly.type
_entity_poly.pdbx_seq_one_letter_code
_entity_poly.pdbx_strand_id
1 'polypeptide(L)'
;MKQMRLKVLPRSALLTVLGGVLVLFSLSLSIPLIFALIFDEATSSTFLQSMLVCALVGFVLIGIFRGSQREMLPRDGFMLVVLVWSVLPAFGGLPLMLHIEGLSFTDAYFESISALTTTGSTVLEGLDRLPISINVWRHFMVLLGGMGILVLTVAILPILGVGGSQIYKAETPGPMKEDKLTPRISETARGLWLVYFMISLACWLAYFLAGMTWWDAFMHMCSTMGLGGFSAYDDSFAHFDSPAIELVAICFMTLAGVNFGLYFLAWRSRSLKSLWTDFEARSYFVLMLCSVIGVSVFFYTVSRSM
;
A
#
# COMPACT_ATOMS: atom_id res chain seq x y z
N MET A 1 -15.45 53.40 -7.14
CA MET A 1 -15.64 52.08 -6.54
C MET A 1 -14.70 51.08 -7.22
N LYS A 2 -13.54 50.80 -6.60
CA LYS A 2 -12.60 49.76 -7.04
C LYS A 2 -13.22 48.39 -6.73
N GLN A 3 -13.65 47.64 -7.73
CA GLN A 3 -14.00 46.24 -7.58
C GLN A 3 -12.79 45.51 -7.05
N MET A 4 -12.87 45.07 -5.83
CA MET A 4 -11.92 44.15 -5.20
C MET A 4 -12.09 42.81 -5.91
N ARG A 5 -11.36 42.61 -7.02
CA ARG A 5 -11.21 41.28 -7.61
C ARG A 5 -10.57 40.40 -6.55
N LEU A 6 -11.35 39.57 -5.91
CA LEU A 6 -10.84 38.41 -5.20
C LEU A 6 -9.83 37.73 -6.14
N LYS A 7 -8.53 37.80 -5.78
CA LYS A 7 -7.49 37.01 -6.45
C LYS A 7 -7.92 35.54 -6.32
N VAL A 8 -8.57 35.04 -7.36
CA VAL A 8 -8.82 33.61 -7.49
C VAL A 8 -7.48 32.92 -7.30
N LEU A 9 -7.34 32.16 -6.24
CA LEU A 9 -6.18 31.31 -6.00
C LEU A 9 -5.84 30.59 -7.31
N PRO A 10 -4.55 30.51 -7.71
CA PRO A 10 -4.19 29.87 -8.96
C PRO A 10 -4.78 28.47 -8.94
N ARG A 11 -5.68 28.20 -9.88
CA ARG A 11 -6.34 26.90 -10.02
C ARG A 11 -5.24 25.85 -10.16
N SER A 12 -5.03 25.08 -9.13
CA SER A 12 -3.94 24.11 -9.05
C SER A 12 -4.42 22.76 -9.53
N ALA A 13 -3.92 22.31 -10.66
CA ALA A 13 -4.16 20.94 -11.16
C ALA A 13 -3.82 19.88 -10.09
N LEU A 14 -2.80 20.13 -9.28
CA LEU A 14 -2.36 19.31 -8.17
C LEU A 14 -3.48 19.07 -7.14
N LEU A 15 -4.21 20.12 -6.72
CA LEU A 15 -5.29 19.98 -5.75
C LEU A 15 -6.52 19.28 -6.34
N THR A 16 -6.76 19.43 -7.65
CA THR A 16 -7.79 18.64 -8.34
C THR A 16 -7.45 17.15 -8.34
N VAL A 17 -6.20 16.80 -8.61
CA VAL A 17 -5.74 15.39 -8.57
C VAL A 17 -5.79 14.85 -7.15
N LEU A 18 -5.33 15.62 -6.15
CA LEU A 18 -5.44 15.22 -4.73
C LEU A 18 -6.90 14.97 -4.34
N GLY A 19 -7.83 15.84 -4.78
CA GLY A 19 -9.27 15.63 -4.58
C GLY A 19 -9.76 14.31 -5.19
N GLY A 20 -9.31 13.99 -6.40
CA GLY A 20 -9.60 12.69 -7.05
C GLY A 20 -9.06 11.49 -6.26
N VAL A 21 -7.84 11.60 -5.74
CA VAL A 21 -7.23 10.57 -4.88
C VAL A 21 -8.04 10.39 -3.59
N LEU A 22 -8.51 11.48 -2.95
CA LEU A 22 -9.36 11.39 -1.76
C LEU A 22 -10.70 10.72 -2.05
N VAL A 23 -11.33 11.02 -3.20
CA VAL A 23 -12.58 10.33 -3.61
C VAL A 23 -12.32 8.83 -3.81
N LEU A 24 -11.24 8.45 -4.46
CA LEU A 24 -10.87 7.03 -4.61
C LEU A 24 -10.56 6.38 -3.26
N PHE A 25 -9.85 7.08 -2.38
CA PHE A 25 -9.55 6.60 -1.03
C PHE A 25 -10.82 6.45 -0.19
N SER A 26 -11.82 7.33 -0.35
CA SER A 26 -13.10 7.17 0.33
C SER A 26 -13.82 5.89 -0.08
N LEU A 27 -13.70 5.46 -1.34
CA LEU A 27 -14.28 4.19 -1.79
C LEU A 27 -13.59 2.97 -1.15
N SER A 28 -12.33 3.08 -0.77
CA SER A 28 -11.62 1.99 -0.09
C SER A 28 -12.19 1.68 1.30
N LEU A 29 -12.79 2.67 1.97
CA LEU A 29 -13.51 2.51 3.24
C LEU A 29 -14.76 1.60 3.11
N SER A 30 -15.23 1.31 1.89
CA SER A 30 -16.31 0.34 1.68
C SER A 30 -15.92 -1.08 2.09
N ILE A 31 -14.64 -1.44 2.04
CA ILE A 31 -14.17 -2.78 2.44
C ILE A 31 -14.42 -3.03 3.93
N PRO A 32 -13.86 -2.23 4.88
CA PRO A 32 -14.16 -2.41 6.29
C PRO A 32 -15.65 -2.19 6.62
N LEU A 33 -16.36 -1.32 5.89
CA LEU A 33 -17.80 -1.16 6.04
C LEU A 33 -18.56 -2.47 5.74
N ILE A 34 -18.18 -3.19 4.69
CA ILE A 34 -18.78 -4.50 4.37
C ILE A 34 -18.52 -5.49 5.51
N PHE A 35 -17.31 -5.53 6.08
CA PHE A 35 -17.01 -6.37 7.24
C PHE A 35 -17.86 -5.95 8.46
N ALA A 36 -17.98 -4.65 8.74
CA ALA A 36 -18.84 -4.16 9.83
C ALA A 36 -20.30 -4.59 9.67
N LEU A 37 -20.81 -4.62 8.45
CA LEU A 37 -22.17 -5.09 8.16
C LEU A 37 -22.30 -6.61 8.26
N ILE A 38 -21.30 -7.38 7.82
CA ILE A 38 -21.32 -8.85 7.92
C ILE A 38 -21.29 -9.31 9.38
N PHE A 39 -20.51 -8.64 10.23
CA PHE A 39 -20.36 -8.98 11.64
C PHE A 39 -21.31 -8.22 12.58
N ASP A 40 -22.24 -7.44 12.01
CA ASP A 40 -23.23 -6.62 12.77
C ASP A 40 -22.55 -5.70 13.81
N GLU A 41 -21.46 -5.06 13.42
CA GLU A 41 -20.68 -4.17 14.28
C GLU A 41 -21.22 -2.73 14.25
N ALA A 42 -21.20 -2.06 15.41
CA ALA A 42 -21.56 -0.63 15.53
C ALA A 42 -20.67 0.31 14.72
N THR A 43 -19.49 -0.16 14.29
CA THR A 43 -18.52 0.57 13.45
C THR A 43 -19.02 0.91 12.05
N SER A 44 -20.11 0.30 11.60
CA SER A 44 -20.71 0.58 10.28
C SER A 44 -21.04 2.07 10.09
N SER A 45 -21.59 2.73 11.11
CA SER A 45 -21.84 4.16 11.09
C SER A 45 -20.55 5.00 11.03
N THR A 46 -19.52 4.57 11.73
CA THR A 46 -18.20 5.20 11.78
C THR A 46 -17.52 5.19 10.40
N PHE A 47 -17.52 4.04 9.72
CA PHE A 47 -16.97 3.93 8.36
C PHE A 47 -17.76 4.74 7.34
N LEU A 48 -19.11 4.74 7.43
CA LEU A 48 -19.95 5.55 6.55
C LEU A 48 -19.68 7.05 6.73
N GLN A 49 -19.59 7.54 7.97
CA GLN A 49 -19.25 8.94 8.27
C GLN A 49 -17.87 9.31 7.72
N SER A 50 -16.86 8.48 7.96
CA SER A 50 -15.50 8.72 7.48
C SER A 50 -15.44 8.73 5.94
N MET A 51 -16.16 7.83 5.28
CA MET A 51 -16.28 7.77 3.83
C MET A 51 -16.93 9.06 3.28
N LEU A 52 -18.01 9.53 3.90
CA LEU A 52 -18.72 10.75 3.47
C LEU A 52 -17.85 11.99 3.67
N VAL A 53 -17.14 12.12 4.80
CA VAL A 53 -16.24 13.25 5.08
C VAL A 53 -15.10 13.28 4.06
N CYS A 54 -14.44 12.13 3.82
CA CYS A 54 -13.35 12.02 2.86
C CYS A 54 -13.81 12.33 1.44
N ALA A 55 -14.95 11.78 1.01
CA ALA A 55 -15.54 12.05 -0.31
C ALA A 55 -15.92 13.52 -0.47
N LEU A 56 -16.57 14.12 0.54
CA LEU A 56 -16.98 15.52 0.51
C LEU A 56 -15.78 16.44 0.32
N VAL A 57 -14.71 16.25 1.10
CA VAL A 57 -13.49 17.06 0.95
C VAL A 57 -12.87 16.85 -0.42
N GLY A 58 -12.82 15.62 -0.93
CA GLY A 58 -12.34 15.33 -2.27
C GLY A 58 -13.15 16.06 -3.36
N PHE A 59 -14.48 16.00 -3.30
CA PHE A 59 -15.35 16.69 -4.26
C PHE A 59 -15.26 18.21 -4.14
N VAL A 60 -15.13 18.76 -2.94
CA VAL A 60 -14.91 20.20 -2.71
C VAL A 60 -13.61 20.66 -3.37
N LEU A 61 -12.51 19.91 -3.18
CA LEU A 61 -11.24 20.22 -3.84
C LEU A 61 -11.37 20.19 -5.36
N ILE A 62 -11.99 19.16 -5.93
CA ILE A 62 -12.24 19.07 -7.36
C ILE A 62 -13.07 20.27 -7.83
N GLY A 63 -14.18 20.59 -7.14
CA GLY A 63 -15.08 21.68 -7.50
C GLY A 63 -14.41 23.05 -7.50
N ILE A 64 -13.60 23.35 -6.49
CA ILE A 64 -12.91 24.63 -6.34
C ILE A 64 -11.79 24.80 -7.38
N PHE A 65 -11.00 23.74 -7.60
CA PHE A 65 -9.78 23.81 -8.40
C PHE A 65 -9.95 23.28 -9.84
N ARG A 66 -11.14 22.79 -10.20
CA ARG A 66 -11.49 22.34 -11.54
C ARG A 66 -11.28 23.45 -12.59
N GLY A 67 -10.62 23.09 -13.70
CA GLY A 67 -10.44 23.99 -14.85
C GLY A 67 -9.06 24.65 -14.91
N SER A 68 -8.06 24.15 -14.17
CA SER A 68 -6.66 24.46 -14.47
C SER A 68 -6.28 23.82 -15.80
N GLN A 69 -5.91 24.64 -16.79
CA GLN A 69 -5.39 24.17 -18.09
C GLN A 69 -3.87 24.01 -18.08
N ARG A 70 -3.24 24.22 -16.91
CA ARG A 70 -1.80 24.11 -16.80
C ARG A 70 -1.39 22.64 -16.72
N GLU A 71 -0.49 22.24 -17.59
CA GLU A 71 0.19 20.94 -17.51
C GLU A 71 0.96 20.82 -16.21
N MET A 72 0.95 19.62 -15.61
CA MET A 72 1.71 19.32 -14.40
C MET A 72 3.19 19.25 -14.74
N LEU A 73 4.00 20.02 -14.01
CA LEU A 73 5.45 19.94 -14.08
C LEU A 73 5.95 18.79 -13.18
N PRO A 74 7.17 18.24 -13.42
CA PRO A 74 7.75 17.21 -12.57
C PRO A 74 7.76 17.55 -11.08
N ARG A 75 8.01 18.81 -10.71
CA ARG A 75 7.92 19.29 -9.32
C ARG A 75 6.53 19.15 -8.72
N ASP A 76 5.49 19.33 -9.53
CA ASP A 76 4.09 19.21 -9.07
C ASP A 76 3.78 17.74 -8.76
N GLY A 77 4.40 16.80 -9.49
CA GLY A 77 4.32 15.36 -9.21
C GLY A 77 4.93 14.99 -7.86
N PHE A 78 6.15 15.49 -7.55
CA PHE A 78 6.76 15.28 -6.23
C PHE A 78 5.91 15.86 -5.10
N MET A 79 5.39 17.08 -5.30
CA MET A 79 4.54 17.73 -4.31
C MET A 79 3.23 16.96 -4.09
N LEU A 80 2.65 16.39 -5.16
CA LEU A 80 1.47 15.53 -5.07
C LEU A 80 1.76 14.30 -4.21
N VAL A 81 2.90 13.65 -4.40
CA VAL A 81 3.30 12.50 -3.59
C VAL A 81 3.39 12.86 -2.11
N VAL A 82 4.11 13.93 -1.78
CA VAL A 82 4.21 14.40 -0.38
C VAL A 82 2.84 14.69 0.20
N LEU A 83 1.96 15.36 -0.56
CA LEU A 83 0.60 15.66 -0.10
C LEU A 83 -0.25 14.40 0.08
N VAL A 84 -0.17 13.43 -0.84
CA VAL A 84 -0.89 12.16 -0.72
C VAL A 84 -0.46 11.43 0.56
N TRP A 85 0.84 11.24 0.76
CA TRP A 85 1.37 10.54 1.94
C TRP A 85 1.20 11.30 3.26
N SER A 86 0.90 12.60 3.22
CA SER A 86 0.60 13.38 4.43
C SER A 86 -0.90 13.55 4.67
N VAL A 87 -1.70 13.66 3.63
CA VAL A 87 -3.14 13.95 3.76
C VAL A 87 -3.96 12.67 3.92
N LEU A 88 -3.68 11.60 3.15
CA LEU A 88 -4.45 10.35 3.27
C LEU A 88 -4.44 9.76 4.68
N PRO A 89 -3.31 9.75 5.44
CA PRO A 89 -3.31 9.25 6.80
C PRO A 89 -4.26 9.99 7.74
N ALA A 90 -4.45 11.31 7.54
CA ALA A 90 -5.41 12.07 8.35
C ALA A 90 -6.85 11.58 8.15
N PHE A 91 -7.22 11.20 6.93
CA PHE A 91 -8.52 10.60 6.64
C PHE A 91 -8.58 9.11 7.01
N GLY A 92 -7.49 8.38 6.88
CA GLY A 92 -7.37 6.99 7.28
C GLY A 92 -7.53 6.79 8.79
N GLY A 93 -7.11 7.79 9.60
CA GLY A 93 -7.27 7.80 11.05
C GLY A 93 -8.68 8.15 11.54
N LEU A 94 -9.53 8.71 10.69
CA LEU A 94 -10.89 9.09 11.11
C LEU A 94 -11.70 7.94 11.72
N PRO A 95 -11.77 6.75 11.11
CA PRO A 95 -12.50 5.64 11.72
C PRO A 95 -11.95 5.24 13.09
N LEU A 96 -10.62 5.30 13.26
CA LEU A 96 -9.97 4.98 14.53
C LEU A 96 -10.35 5.99 15.62
N MET A 97 -10.27 7.30 15.32
CA MET A 97 -10.65 8.37 16.24
C MET A 97 -12.14 8.34 16.62
N LEU A 98 -13.01 8.01 15.67
CA LEU A 98 -14.45 8.01 15.91
C LEU A 98 -14.91 6.80 16.71
N HIS A 99 -14.14 5.70 16.71
CA HIS A 99 -14.52 4.46 17.36
C HIS A 99 -13.78 4.23 18.69
N ILE A 100 -12.48 4.51 18.74
CA ILE A 100 -11.65 4.22 19.91
C ILE A 100 -11.71 5.43 20.86
N GLU A 101 -12.37 5.25 22.01
CA GLU A 101 -12.52 6.30 23.00
C GLU A 101 -11.15 6.76 23.55
N GLY A 102 -10.95 8.07 23.58
CA GLY A 102 -9.71 8.69 24.09
C GLY A 102 -8.52 8.66 23.13
N LEU A 103 -8.65 8.06 21.92
CA LEU A 103 -7.58 8.07 20.93
C LEU A 103 -7.36 9.48 20.40
N SER A 104 -6.14 10.01 20.56
CA SER A 104 -5.79 11.34 20.09
C SER A 104 -5.69 11.37 18.55
N PHE A 105 -5.82 12.58 17.96
CA PHE A 105 -5.55 12.75 16.51
C PHE A 105 -4.11 12.30 16.16
N THR A 106 -3.15 12.59 17.02
CA THR A 106 -1.75 12.23 16.79
C THR A 106 -1.58 10.72 16.71
N ASP A 107 -2.20 9.96 17.61
CA ASP A 107 -2.12 8.51 17.66
C ASP A 107 -2.84 7.86 16.46
N ALA A 108 -4.04 8.34 16.13
CA ALA A 108 -4.78 7.89 14.96
C ALA A 108 -4.05 8.19 13.64
N TYR A 109 -3.42 9.36 13.55
CA TYR A 109 -2.59 9.74 12.41
C TYR A 109 -1.34 8.87 12.32
N PHE A 110 -0.67 8.62 13.47
CA PHE A 110 0.49 7.73 13.54
C PHE A 110 0.15 6.32 13.08
N GLU A 111 -0.94 5.75 13.58
CA GLU A 111 -1.41 4.42 13.19
C GLU A 111 -1.68 4.34 11.67
N SER A 112 -2.35 5.36 11.13
CA SER A 112 -2.70 5.41 9.71
C SER A 112 -1.49 5.65 8.81
N ILE A 113 -0.56 6.52 9.18
CA ILE A 113 0.65 6.74 8.38
C ILE A 113 1.55 5.52 8.43
N SER A 114 1.65 4.86 9.59
CA SER A 114 2.37 3.60 9.75
C SER A 114 1.79 2.50 8.85
N ALA A 115 0.45 2.40 8.78
CA ALA A 115 -0.22 1.46 7.89
C ALA A 115 0.04 1.78 6.41
N LEU A 116 -0.24 3.01 5.98
CA LEU A 116 -0.11 3.42 4.58
C LEU A 116 1.34 3.41 4.09
N THR A 117 2.32 3.73 4.92
CA THR A 117 3.74 3.63 4.57
C THR A 117 4.31 2.23 4.75
N THR A 118 3.47 1.27 5.11
CA THR A 118 3.86 -0.13 5.40
C THR A 118 4.95 -0.26 6.47
N THR A 119 4.99 0.68 7.42
CA THR A 119 5.99 0.71 8.50
C THR A 119 5.72 -0.34 9.57
N GLY A 120 4.44 -0.59 9.90
CA GLY A 120 4.03 -1.62 10.84
C GLY A 120 4.17 -1.29 12.33
N SER A 121 4.54 -0.08 12.67
CA SER A 121 4.54 0.37 14.07
C SER A 121 3.13 0.70 14.54
N THR A 122 2.75 0.26 15.73
CA THR A 122 1.42 0.52 16.31
C THR A 122 1.55 1.18 17.69
N VAL A 123 0.60 2.04 17.99
CA VAL A 123 0.40 2.62 19.33
C VAL A 123 -0.84 2.03 20.01
N LEU A 124 -1.55 1.14 19.33
CA LEU A 124 -2.74 0.48 19.86
C LEU A 124 -2.35 -0.80 20.59
N GLU A 125 -3.04 -1.07 21.69
CA GLU A 125 -2.93 -2.26 22.51
C GLU A 125 -4.29 -2.97 22.59
N GLY A 126 -4.30 -4.27 22.90
CA GLY A 126 -5.53 -5.05 22.95
C GLY A 126 -6.17 -5.22 21.57
N LEU A 127 -5.36 -5.47 20.56
CA LEU A 127 -5.77 -5.56 19.16
C LEU A 127 -6.84 -6.63 18.92
N ASP A 128 -6.80 -7.71 19.70
CA ASP A 128 -7.75 -8.81 19.71
C ASP A 128 -9.16 -8.41 20.18
N ARG A 129 -9.28 -7.29 20.91
CA ARG A 129 -10.55 -6.76 21.42
C ARG A 129 -11.18 -5.72 20.49
N LEU A 130 -10.41 -5.25 19.50
CA LEU A 130 -10.93 -4.30 18.52
C LEU A 130 -11.94 -5.00 17.59
N PRO A 131 -12.98 -4.28 17.12
CA PRO A 131 -13.85 -4.80 16.06
C PRO A 131 -13.07 -5.31 14.87
N ILE A 132 -13.54 -6.39 14.26
CA ILE A 132 -12.90 -6.99 13.08
C ILE A 132 -12.75 -5.95 11.97
N SER A 133 -13.76 -5.12 11.73
CA SER A 133 -13.73 -4.07 10.72
C SER A 133 -12.63 -3.03 10.94
N ILE A 134 -12.33 -2.67 12.20
CA ILE A 134 -11.23 -1.76 12.54
C ILE A 134 -9.88 -2.42 12.21
N ASN A 135 -9.69 -3.67 12.61
CA ASN A 135 -8.48 -4.42 12.26
C ASN A 135 -8.36 -4.63 10.74
N VAL A 136 -9.45 -4.95 10.05
CA VAL A 136 -9.50 -5.02 8.58
C VAL A 136 -9.04 -3.69 7.97
N TRP A 137 -9.51 -2.56 8.48
CA TRP A 137 -9.10 -1.25 7.96
C TRP A 137 -7.61 -0.99 8.12
N ARG A 138 -7.05 -1.27 9.29
CA ARG A 138 -5.61 -1.13 9.56
C ARG A 138 -4.78 -1.93 8.55
N HIS A 139 -5.11 -3.21 8.37
CA HIS A 139 -4.41 -4.10 7.44
C HIS A 139 -4.65 -3.72 5.98
N PHE A 140 -5.86 -3.30 5.63
CA PHE A 140 -6.18 -2.91 4.26
C PHE A 140 -5.43 -1.64 3.83
N MET A 141 -5.22 -0.69 4.76
CA MET A 141 -4.33 0.46 4.50
C MET A 141 -2.90 0.03 4.16
N VAL A 142 -2.37 -1.03 4.79
CA VAL A 142 -1.05 -1.59 4.43
C VAL A 142 -1.04 -2.12 3.00
N LEU A 143 -2.08 -2.84 2.59
CA LEU A 143 -2.22 -3.34 1.22
C LEU A 143 -2.27 -2.19 0.20
N LEU A 144 -3.06 -1.14 0.50
CA LEU A 144 -3.15 0.07 -0.34
C LEU A 144 -1.81 0.80 -0.42
N GLY A 145 -1.08 0.87 0.69
CA GLY A 145 0.25 1.47 0.76
C GLY A 145 1.26 0.74 -0.10
N GLY A 146 1.33 -0.58 0.00
CA GLY A 146 2.20 -1.41 -0.84
C GLY A 146 1.91 -1.23 -2.33
N MET A 147 0.63 -1.23 -2.73
CA MET A 147 0.23 -0.92 -4.10
C MET A 147 0.58 0.51 -4.51
N GLY A 148 0.41 1.47 -3.61
CA GLY A 148 0.75 2.89 -3.84
C GLY A 148 2.22 3.09 -4.15
N ILE A 149 3.12 2.44 -3.42
CA ILE A 149 4.56 2.47 -3.65
C ILE A 149 4.92 1.91 -5.03
N LEU A 150 4.30 0.80 -5.45
CA LEU A 150 4.53 0.21 -6.77
C LEU A 150 4.16 1.17 -7.91
N VAL A 151 3.01 1.84 -7.79
CA VAL A 151 2.57 2.84 -8.78
C VAL A 151 3.49 4.04 -8.79
N LEU A 152 3.89 4.51 -7.62
CA LEU A 152 4.79 5.63 -7.47
C LEU A 152 6.14 5.37 -8.17
N THR A 153 6.69 4.18 -7.95
CA THR A 153 7.95 3.75 -8.57
C THR A 153 7.85 3.80 -10.09
N VAL A 154 6.78 3.24 -10.67
CA VAL A 154 6.58 3.22 -12.12
C VAL A 154 6.31 4.61 -12.70
N ALA A 155 5.61 5.48 -11.96
CA ALA A 155 5.27 6.83 -12.42
C ALA A 155 6.44 7.82 -12.29
N ILE A 156 7.25 7.72 -11.24
CA ILE A 156 8.30 8.71 -10.93
C ILE A 156 9.65 8.36 -11.51
N LEU A 157 10.07 7.09 -11.53
CA LEU A 157 11.37 6.69 -12.07
C LEU A 157 11.62 7.19 -13.50
N PRO A 158 10.67 7.15 -14.44
CA PRO A 158 10.85 7.72 -15.78
C PRO A 158 11.03 9.23 -15.78
N ILE A 159 10.36 9.95 -14.87
CA ILE A 159 10.45 11.41 -14.73
C ILE A 159 11.84 11.82 -14.21
N LEU A 160 12.43 11.01 -13.34
CA LEU A 160 13.77 11.24 -12.78
C LEU A 160 14.91 10.89 -13.74
N GLY A 161 14.61 10.25 -14.88
CA GLY A 161 15.64 9.75 -15.80
C GLY A 161 16.48 8.61 -15.22
N VAL A 162 16.13 8.09 -14.04
CA VAL A 162 16.85 7.00 -13.37
C VAL A 162 16.21 5.66 -13.75
N GLY A 163 16.98 4.78 -14.38
CA GLY A 163 16.59 3.41 -14.71
C GLY A 163 15.62 3.23 -15.89
N GLY A 164 14.68 4.15 -16.10
CA GLY A 164 13.66 4.02 -17.15
C GLY A 164 14.19 4.19 -18.57
N SER A 165 15.21 5.04 -18.78
CA SER A 165 15.75 5.27 -20.11
C SER A 165 16.72 4.17 -20.56
N GLN A 166 17.40 3.47 -19.68
CA GLN A 166 18.35 2.41 -20.06
C GLN A 166 17.66 1.08 -20.37
N ILE A 167 16.64 0.71 -19.61
CA ILE A 167 15.85 -0.50 -19.90
C ILE A 167 15.06 -0.33 -21.21
N TYR A 168 14.55 0.89 -21.48
CA TYR A 168 13.81 1.18 -22.72
C TYR A 168 14.69 1.47 -23.94
N LYS A 169 15.91 2.00 -23.76
CA LYS A 169 16.86 2.23 -24.86
C LYS A 169 17.46 0.93 -25.40
N ALA A 170 17.54 -0.12 -24.58
CA ALA A 170 18.05 -1.42 -25.00
C ALA A 170 17.09 -2.18 -25.94
N GLU A 171 15.79 -1.85 -25.94
CA GLU A 171 14.77 -2.58 -26.72
C GLU A 171 14.22 -1.84 -27.94
N THR A 172 14.59 -0.56 -28.20
CA THR A 172 14.05 0.17 -29.35
C THR A 172 15.08 1.12 -29.96
N PRO A 173 15.66 0.77 -31.12
CA PRO A 173 16.45 1.70 -31.94
C PRO A 173 15.49 2.65 -32.68
N GLY A 174 15.54 3.95 -32.36
CA GLY A 174 14.80 5.00 -33.09
C GLY A 174 14.49 6.24 -32.25
N PRO A 175 14.31 7.43 -32.85
CA PRO A 175 13.94 8.66 -32.13
C PRO A 175 12.50 8.55 -31.63
N MET A 176 12.32 8.37 -30.31
CA MET A 176 10.99 8.32 -29.70
C MET A 176 10.45 9.73 -29.44
N LYS A 177 9.27 10.02 -29.99
CA LYS A 177 8.47 11.18 -29.63
C LYS A 177 7.91 11.01 -28.21
N GLU A 178 8.00 12.04 -27.38
CA GLU A 178 7.58 12.07 -25.98
C GLU A 178 6.11 11.64 -25.74
N ASP A 179 5.25 11.77 -26.76
CA ASP A 179 3.81 11.44 -26.70
C ASP A 179 3.48 9.95 -26.47
N LYS A 180 4.47 9.04 -26.55
CA LYS A 180 4.26 7.59 -26.40
C LYS A 180 4.60 7.02 -25.01
N LEU A 181 5.08 7.82 -24.08
CA LEU A 181 5.46 7.35 -22.74
C LEU A 181 4.24 7.10 -21.84
N THR A 182 3.24 7.93 -21.91
CA THR A 182 2.04 7.89 -21.04
C THR A 182 1.21 6.59 -21.15
N PRO A 183 0.88 6.08 -22.38
CA PRO A 183 0.16 4.83 -22.51
C PRO A 183 0.93 3.62 -21.95
N ARG A 184 2.25 3.58 -22.17
CA ARG A 184 3.11 2.48 -21.69
C ARG A 184 3.24 2.44 -20.16
N ILE A 185 3.33 3.60 -19.50
CA ILE A 185 3.34 3.69 -18.03
C ILE A 185 2.05 3.13 -17.47
N SER A 186 0.90 3.49 -18.04
CA SER A 186 -0.41 3.00 -17.61
C SER A 186 -0.56 1.48 -17.81
N GLU A 187 -0.07 0.93 -18.91
CA GLU A 187 -0.09 -0.52 -19.17
C GLU A 187 0.81 -1.28 -18.19
N THR A 188 2.00 -0.77 -17.94
CA THR A 188 2.93 -1.36 -16.96
C THR A 188 2.34 -1.34 -15.55
N ALA A 189 1.76 -0.21 -15.14
CA ALA A 189 1.11 -0.09 -13.83
C ALA A 189 -0.05 -1.09 -13.67
N ARG A 190 -0.90 -1.24 -14.70
CA ARG A 190 -1.99 -2.24 -14.69
C ARG A 190 -1.45 -3.67 -14.57
N GLY A 191 -0.38 -3.97 -15.29
CA GLY A 191 0.27 -5.29 -15.21
C GLY A 191 0.83 -5.59 -13.84
N LEU A 192 1.50 -4.62 -13.20
CA LEU A 192 2.01 -4.75 -11.84
C LEU A 192 0.87 -4.93 -10.82
N TRP A 193 -0.22 -4.18 -10.95
CA TRP A 193 -1.39 -4.33 -10.08
C TRP A 193 -2.03 -5.71 -10.20
N LEU A 194 -2.14 -6.22 -11.44
CA LEU A 194 -2.70 -7.54 -11.64
C LEU A 194 -1.83 -8.63 -11.01
N VAL A 195 -0.51 -8.56 -11.19
CA VAL A 195 0.43 -9.50 -10.56
C VAL A 195 0.36 -9.41 -9.04
N TYR A 196 0.37 -8.20 -8.48
CA TYR A 196 0.24 -7.99 -7.04
C TYR A 196 -1.06 -8.60 -6.51
N PHE A 197 -2.19 -8.33 -7.18
CA PHE A 197 -3.50 -8.87 -6.80
C PHE A 197 -3.54 -10.40 -6.87
N MET A 198 -2.98 -11.01 -7.93
CA MET A 198 -2.95 -12.47 -8.08
C MET A 198 -2.12 -13.15 -6.99
N ILE A 199 -0.95 -12.58 -6.65
CA ILE A 199 -0.11 -13.11 -5.56
C ILE A 199 -0.82 -12.90 -4.21
N SER A 200 -1.47 -11.76 -3.99
CA SER A 200 -2.27 -11.49 -2.79
C SER A 200 -3.40 -12.50 -2.63
N LEU A 201 -4.13 -12.80 -3.70
CA LEU A 201 -5.19 -13.80 -3.68
C LEU A 201 -4.65 -15.20 -3.35
N ALA A 202 -3.51 -15.57 -3.92
CA ALA A 202 -2.84 -16.83 -3.60
C ALA A 202 -2.39 -16.88 -2.12
N CYS A 203 -1.88 -15.78 -1.58
CA CYS A 203 -1.51 -15.64 -0.18
C CYS A 203 -2.73 -15.81 0.74
N TRP A 204 -3.83 -15.14 0.43
CA TRP A 204 -5.09 -15.28 1.17
C TRP A 204 -5.58 -16.72 1.23
N LEU A 205 -5.64 -17.38 0.07
CA LEU A 205 -6.03 -18.79 -0.02
C LEU A 205 -5.07 -19.70 0.75
N ALA A 206 -3.76 -19.45 0.69
CA ALA A 206 -2.77 -20.23 1.41
C ALA A 206 -2.94 -20.13 2.93
N TYR A 207 -3.16 -18.92 3.48
CA TYR A 207 -3.47 -18.73 4.90
C TYR A 207 -4.78 -19.43 5.32
N PHE A 208 -5.82 -19.29 4.50
CA PHE A 208 -7.09 -19.97 4.76
C PHE A 208 -6.94 -21.50 4.79
N LEU A 209 -6.20 -22.07 3.83
CA LEU A 209 -5.91 -23.51 3.78
C LEU A 209 -4.97 -23.96 4.91
N ALA A 210 -4.12 -23.09 5.43
CA ALA A 210 -3.26 -23.36 6.58
C ALA A 210 -4.01 -23.34 7.93
N GLY A 211 -5.30 -22.94 7.93
CA GLY A 211 -6.20 -23.02 9.09
C GLY A 211 -6.61 -21.70 9.70
N MET A 212 -6.26 -20.55 9.10
CA MET A 212 -6.82 -19.26 9.52
C MET A 212 -8.31 -19.16 9.16
N THR A 213 -9.06 -18.36 9.92
CA THR A 213 -10.39 -17.93 9.48
C THR A 213 -10.29 -17.11 8.20
N TRP A 214 -11.36 -16.96 7.43
CA TRP A 214 -11.30 -16.23 6.16
C TRP A 214 -10.97 -14.74 6.35
N TRP A 215 -11.38 -14.13 7.47
CA TRP A 215 -11.07 -12.73 7.80
C TRP A 215 -9.65 -12.56 8.33
N ASP A 216 -9.14 -13.47 9.19
CA ASP A 216 -7.75 -13.45 9.62
C ASP A 216 -6.80 -13.64 8.44
N ALA A 217 -7.11 -14.59 7.56
CA ALA A 217 -6.37 -14.82 6.33
C ALA A 217 -6.33 -13.56 5.45
N PHE A 218 -7.46 -12.81 5.35
CA PHE A 218 -7.53 -11.56 4.61
C PHE A 218 -6.64 -10.47 5.25
N MET A 219 -6.74 -10.28 6.55
CA MET A 219 -5.95 -9.29 7.28
C MET A 219 -4.45 -9.58 7.17
N HIS A 220 -4.05 -10.82 7.47
CA HIS A 220 -2.64 -11.21 7.42
C HIS A 220 -2.09 -11.23 5.99
N MET A 221 -2.90 -11.55 4.97
CA MET A 221 -2.52 -11.37 3.57
C MET A 221 -2.21 -9.90 3.27
N CYS A 222 -3.05 -8.96 3.70
CA CYS A 222 -2.79 -7.53 3.47
C CYS A 222 -1.46 -7.10 4.08
N SER A 223 -1.18 -7.52 5.31
CA SER A 223 0.07 -7.20 6.02
C SER A 223 1.29 -7.87 5.41
N THR A 224 1.18 -9.15 5.03
CA THR A 224 2.25 -9.94 4.40
C THR A 224 2.64 -9.37 3.04
N MET A 225 1.66 -9.09 2.18
CA MET A 225 1.92 -8.58 0.83
C MET A 225 2.43 -7.15 0.82
N GLY A 226 1.99 -6.32 1.78
CA GLY A 226 2.51 -4.97 1.96
C GLY A 226 3.84 -4.92 2.73
N LEU A 227 4.32 -6.05 3.26
CA LEU A 227 5.50 -6.15 4.15
C LEU A 227 5.40 -5.21 5.36
N GLY A 228 4.15 -4.98 5.85
CA GLY A 228 3.86 -3.99 6.86
C GLY A 228 4.00 -4.49 8.29
N GLY A 229 3.88 -5.79 8.55
CA GLY A 229 4.06 -6.39 9.87
C GLY A 229 2.91 -6.18 10.87
N PHE A 230 1.80 -5.58 10.49
CA PHE A 230 0.61 -5.49 11.34
C PHE A 230 0.00 -6.87 11.60
N SER A 231 -0.51 -7.06 12.80
CA SER A 231 -1.33 -8.20 13.19
C SER A 231 -2.65 -7.73 13.81
N ALA A 232 -3.65 -8.59 13.78
CA ALA A 232 -4.90 -8.39 14.50
C ALA A 232 -4.81 -8.82 15.98
N TYR A 233 -3.67 -9.37 16.38
CA TYR A 233 -3.41 -9.93 17.71
C TYR A 233 -2.14 -9.33 18.30
N ASP A 234 -2.13 -9.06 19.61
CA ASP A 234 -0.96 -8.50 20.30
C ASP A 234 0.25 -9.44 20.22
N ASP A 235 0.01 -10.75 20.29
CA ASP A 235 1.04 -11.78 20.18
C ASP A 235 1.45 -12.09 18.73
N SER A 236 0.94 -11.34 17.76
CA SER A 236 1.24 -11.51 16.33
C SER A 236 1.00 -12.95 15.84
N PHE A 237 1.93 -13.55 15.09
CA PHE A 237 1.81 -14.92 14.59
C PHE A 237 1.83 -16.00 15.69
N ALA A 238 2.35 -15.68 16.89
CA ALA A 238 2.35 -16.63 18.01
C ALA A 238 0.91 -16.99 18.45
N HIS A 239 -0.06 -16.10 18.21
CA HIS A 239 -1.49 -16.37 18.45
C HIS A 239 -1.99 -17.65 17.76
N PHE A 240 -1.49 -17.95 16.58
CA PHE A 240 -1.96 -19.10 15.79
C PHE A 240 -1.31 -20.43 16.17
N ASP A 241 -0.13 -20.40 16.82
CA ASP A 241 0.66 -21.56 17.21
C ASP A 241 0.71 -22.64 16.10
N SER A 242 0.97 -22.21 14.86
CA SER A 242 0.91 -23.07 13.67
C SER A 242 2.13 -22.86 12.75
N PRO A 243 3.04 -23.84 12.68
CA PRO A 243 4.15 -23.77 11.75
C PRO A 243 3.75 -23.66 10.27
N ALA A 244 2.56 -24.15 9.91
CA ALA A 244 2.05 -24.05 8.55
C ALA A 244 1.73 -22.59 8.20
N ILE A 245 1.11 -21.86 9.12
CA ILE A 245 0.79 -20.42 8.96
C ILE A 245 2.08 -19.60 8.89
N GLU A 246 3.05 -19.88 9.77
CA GLU A 246 4.36 -19.22 9.73
C GLU A 246 5.10 -19.47 8.42
N LEU A 247 5.07 -20.71 7.91
CA LEU A 247 5.68 -21.04 6.62
C LEU A 247 5.03 -20.28 5.46
N VAL A 248 3.70 -20.14 5.44
CA VAL A 248 3.00 -19.32 4.45
C VAL A 248 3.47 -17.87 4.54
N ALA A 249 3.55 -17.30 5.76
CA ALA A 249 4.06 -15.95 5.97
C ALA A 249 5.47 -15.77 5.39
N ILE A 250 6.41 -16.64 5.75
CA ILE A 250 7.80 -16.60 5.27
C ILE A 250 7.86 -16.67 3.75
N CYS A 251 7.13 -17.60 3.15
CA CYS A 251 7.12 -17.77 1.69
C CYS A 251 6.59 -16.51 0.99
N PHE A 252 5.43 -15.99 1.42
CA PHE A 252 4.82 -14.84 0.74
C PHE A 252 5.53 -13.52 1.05
N MET A 253 6.07 -13.31 2.26
CA MET A 253 6.95 -12.17 2.54
C MET A 253 8.20 -12.19 1.65
N THR A 254 8.80 -13.37 1.47
CA THR A 254 9.96 -13.53 0.57
C THR A 254 9.59 -13.21 -0.87
N LEU A 255 8.42 -13.64 -1.35
CA LEU A 255 7.93 -13.29 -2.68
C LEU A 255 7.60 -11.79 -2.81
N ALA A 256 6.98 -11.20 -1.78
CA ALA A 256 6.62 -9.78 -1.78
C ALA A 256 7.85 -8.84 -1.78
N GLY A 257 8.99 -9.29 -1.25
CA GLY A 257 10.24 -8.54 -1.25
C GLY A 257 10.97 -8.49 -2.60
N VAL A 258 10.58 -9.32 -3.57
CA VAL A 258 11.14 -9.29 -4.93
C VAL A 258 10.47 -8.18 -5.75
N ASN A 259 11.25 -7.53 -6.61
CA ASN A 259 10.74 -6.51 -7.53
C ASN A 259 9.58 -7.05 -8.40
N PHE A 260 8.39 -6.50 -8.23
CA PHE A 260 7.18 -6.93 -8.96
C PHE A 260 7.30 -6.79 -10.47
N GLY A 261 8.18 -5.90 -10.97
CA GLY A 261 8.49 -5.79 -12.39
C GLY A 261 9.04 -7.09 -12.98
N LEU A 262 9.80 -7.86 -12.19
CA LEU A 262 10.35 -9.16 -12.64
C LEU A 262 9.25 -10.22 -12.80
N TYR A 263 8.26 -10.23 -11.90
CA TYR A 263 7.10 -11.11 -12.05
C TYR A 263 6.27 -10.76 -13.28
N PHE A 264 6.08 -9.47 -13.55
CA PHE A 264 5.39 -9.01 -14.75
C PHE A 264 6.14 -9.43 -16.02
N LEU A 265 7.48 -9.29 -16.05
CA LEU A 265 8.33 -9.76 -17.14
C LEU A 265 8.27 -11.28 -17.32
N ALA A 266 8.35 -12.03 -16.19
CA ALA A 266 8.26 -13.49 -16.21
C ALA A 266 6.91 -13.96 -16.77
N TRP A 267 5.82 -13.31 -16.36
CA TRP A 267 4.49 -13.62 -16.89
C TRP A 267 4.38 -13.32 -18.39
N ARG A 268 4.85 -12.15 -18.82
CA ARG A 268 4.81 -11.73 -20.23
C ARG A 268 5.68 -12.60 -21.13
N SER A 269 6.86 -12.98 -20.67
CA SER A 269 7.80 -13.85 -21.40
C SER A 269 7.48 -15.35 -21.27
N ARG A 270 6.52 -15.72 -20.40
CA ARG A 270 6.21 -17.10 -19.98
C ARG A 270 7.46 -17.88 -19.55
N SER A 271 8.41 -17.21 -18.90
CA SER A 271 9.67 -17.78 -18.48
C SER A 271 10.12 -17.20 -17.15
N LEU A 272 10.47 -18.06 -16.19
CA LEU A 272 11.03 -17.65 -14.90
C LEU A 272 12.52 -17.27 -15.00
N LYS A 273 13.11 -17.31 -16.19
CA LYS A 273 14.54 -17.04 -16.40
C LYS A 273 14.90 -15.61 -15.94
N SER A 274 14.00 -14.63 -16.13
CA SER A 274 14.20 -13.25 -15.66
C SER A 274 14.43 -13.14 -14.17
N LEU A 275 13.73 -13.93 -13.34
CA LEU A 275 13.91 -13.95 -11.90
C LEU A 275 15.29 -14.50 -11.49
N TRP A 276 15.81 -15.51 -12.18
CA TRP A 276 17.08 -16.14 -11.87
C TRP A 276 18.32 -15.43 -12.45
N THR A 277 18.13 -14.64 -13.51
CA THR A 277 19.23 -13.91 -14.16
C THR A 277 19.39 -12.49 -13.65
N ASP A 278 18.36 -11.95 -13.01
CA ASP A 278 18.40 -10.60 -12.45
C ASP A 278 19.33 -10.50 -11.25
N PHE A 279 20.18 -9.48 -11.23
CA PHE A 279 21.19 -9.27 -10.19
C PHE A 279 20.54 -8.87 -8.86
N GLU A 280 19.49 -8.02 -8.89
CA GLU A 280 18.78 -7.54 -7.69
C GLU A 280 18.10 -8.71 -6.97
N ALA A 281 17.33 -9.53 -7.68
CA ALA A 281 16.65 -10.69 -7.12
C ALA A 281 17.65 -11.71 -6.54
N ARG A 282 18.74 -11.99 -7.24
CA ARG A 282 19.78 -12.91 -6.75
C ARG A 282 20.46 -12.39 -5.49
N SER A 283 20.80 -11.09 -5.45
CA SER A 283 21.40 -10.47 -4.28
C SER A 283 20.45 -10.50 -3.08
N TYR A 284 19.16 -10.25 -3.29
CA TYR A 284 18.12 -10.35 -2.28
C TYR A 284 18.06 -11.75 -1.66
N PHE A 285 17.96 -12.80 -2.49
CA PHE A 285 17.92 -14.17 -1.97
C PHE A 285 19.21 -14.59 -1.24
N VAL A 286 20.38 -14.17 -1.72
CA VAL A 286 21.66 -14.43 -1.05
C VAL A 286 21.69 -13.75 0.32
N LEU A 287 21.31 -12.47 0.41
CA LEU A 287 21.27 -11.73 1.68
C LEU A 287 20.29 -12.37 2.67
N MET A 288 19.08 -12.75 2.21
CA MET A 288 18.10 -13.45 3.04
C MET A 288 18.65 -14.76 3.58
N LEU A 289 19.28 -15.58 2.73
CA LEU A 289 19.86 -16.86 3.14
C LEU A 289 21.00 -16.65 4.15
N CYS A 290 21.90 -15.70 3.89
CA CYS A 290 22.98 -15.38 4.82
C CYS A 290 22.45 -14.89 6.18
N SER A 291 21.39 -14.07 6.19
CA SER A 291 20.74 -13.60 7.41
C SER A 291 20.12 -14.75 8.21
N VAL A 292 19.39 -15.63 7.55
CA VAL A 292 18.79 -16.83 8.19
C VAL A 292 19.87 -17.72 8.80
N ILE A 293 20.94 -18.02 8.05
CA ILE A 293 22.07 -18.83 8.55
C ILE A 293 22.74 -18.13 9.75
N GLY A 294 23.03 -16.83 9.63
CA GLY A 294 23.68 -16.06 10.70
C GLY A 294 22.89 -16.06 11.99
N VAL A 295 21.58 -15.80 11.91
CA VAL A 295 20.67 -15.81 13.07
C VAL A 295 20.55 -17.23 13.66
N SER A 296 20.42 -18.26 12.81
CA SER A 296 20.33 -19.64 13.27
C SER A 296 21.60 -20.09 14.00
N VAL A 297 22.79 -19.75 13.48
CA VAL A 297 24.07 -20.05 14.12
C VAL A 297 24.18 -19.32 15.46
N PHE A 298 23.80 -18.04 15.49
CA PHE A 298 23.81 -17.23 16.72
C PHE A 298 22.94 -17.88 17.80
N PHE A 299 21.68 -18.19 17.50
CA PHE A 299 20.78 -18.84 18.47
C PHE A 299 21.29 -20.20 18.93
N TYR A 300 21.82 -21.00 18.00
CA TYR A 300 22.41 -22.31 18.35
C TYR A 300 23.61 -22.21 19.30
N THR A 301 24.48 -21.23 19.10
CA THR A 301 25.64 -21.00 19.96
C THR A 301 25.24 -20.47 21.34
N VAL A 302 24.30 -19.52 21.40
CA VAL A 302 23.80 -18.94 22.67
C VAL A 302 23.04 -20.01 23.47
N SER A 303 22.17 -20.79 22.83
CA SER A 303 21.42 -21.86 23.51
C SER A 303 22.31 -22.96 24.09
N ARG A 304 23.53 -23.17 23.58
CA ARG A 304 24.49 -24.13 24.15
C ARG A 304 25.34 -23.57 25.29
N SER A 305 25.37 -22.24 25.43
CA SER A 305 26.16 -21.57 26.46
C SER A 305 25.34 -21.22 27.74
N MET A 306 24.06 -21.43 27.71
CA MET A 306 23.16 -21.42 28.88
C MET A 306 22.88 -22.83 29.37
#